data_8db268592c26c2ce746780a2bbad8311
#
_entry.id   8db268592c26c2ce746780a2bbad8311
#
_cell.length_a   1.000
_cell.length_b   1.000
_cell.length_c   1.000
_cell.angle_alpha   90.00
_cell.angle_beta   90.00
_cell.angle_gamma   90.00
#
_symmetry.space_group_name_H-M   'P 1'
#
loop_
_entity.id
_entity.type
_entity.pdbx_description
1 polymer ?
#
loop_
_entity_poly.entity_id
_entity_poly.type
_entity_poly.pdbx_seq_one_letter_code
_entity_poly.pdbx_strand_id
1 'polypeptide(L)'
;MKIHEYQAKAILARHGVPVPRGEVAINATEAGEIARRLGGAVCVVKAQIHAGGRGKGGGVKLAKSPDEAESIAKHMLGMTLVTHQTGPEGRVVGRVLIEEGLRMTHELYLSIVLDRASGKPVFMASAAGGMDIEEVAASTPEKIHRIYVEPGCGLVPFQARQLGFAIGLEGAQVNKLVKLMTSLYDAFVTTDSSMIEINPLVVTAAGDLLALDAKMNFDDNALYRHQDLRDLRDLGEEDHLEIEASKFSLNYIHLDLSLIHI
;
A
#
# COMPACT_ATOMS: atom_id res chain seq x y z
N MET A 1 -5.01 12.71 3.02
CA MET A 1 -4.53 12.00 4.25
C MET A 1 -3.92 10.67 3.86
N LYS A 2 -2.76 10.32 4.41
CA LYS A 2 -2.08 9.01 4.24
C LYS A 2 -2.35 8.14 5.47
N ILE A 3 -2.28 6.81 5.30
CA ILE A 3 -2.41 5.84 6.39
C ILE A 3 -1.32 4.76 6.29
N HIS A 4 -1.11 4.01 7.38
CA HIS A 4 -0.18 2.89 7.39
C HIS A 4 -0.66 1.70 6.54
N GLU A 5 0.27 0.86 6.11
CA GLU A 5 -0.01 -0.37 5.33
C GLU A 5 -1.04 -1.27 6.01
N TYR A 6 -0.90 -1.53 7.33
CA TYR A 6 -1.84 -2.40 8.04
C TYR A 6 -3.26 -1.84 8.08
N GLN A 7 -3.41 -0.51 8.15
CA GLN A 7 -4.71 0.16 8.10
C GLN A 7 -5.30 0.06 6.68
N ALA A 8 -4.49 0.32 5.66
CA ALA A 8 -4.89 0.16 4.27
C ALA A 8 -5.37 -1.27 3.98
N LYS A 9 -4.62 -2.29 4.40
CA LYS A 9 -5.02 -3.70 4.26
C LYS A 9 -6.30 -4.04 5.01
N ALA A 10 -6.51 -3.49 6.21
CA ALA A 10 -7.75 -3.70 6.96
C ALA A 10 -8.97 -3.12 6.22
N ILE A 11 -8.83 -1.94 5.59
CA ILE A 11 -9.88 -1.35 4.75
C ILE A 11 -10.12 -2.22 3.52
N LEU A 12 -9.07 -2.58 2.80
CA LEU A 12 -9.16 -3.39 1.59
C LEU A 12 -9.80 -4.76 1.86
N ALA A 13 -9.43 -5.42 2.97
CA ALA A 13 -10.05 -6.69 3.38
C ALA A 13 -11.56 -6.56 3.65
N ARG A 14 -12.02 -5.47 4.28
CA ARG A 14 -13.45 -5.18 4.49
C ARG A 14 -14.21 -5.05 3.17
N HIS A 15 -13.56 -4.58 2.11
CA HIS A 15 -14.12 -4.50 0.76
C HIS A 15 -13.93 -5.79 -0.08
N GLY A 16 -13.37 -6.85 0.52
CA GLY A 16 -13.19 -8.14 -0.15
C GLY A 16 -11.94 -8.26 -1.02
N VAL A 17 -10.99 -7.34 -0.91
CA VAL A 17 -9.65 -7.48 -1.52
C VAL A 17 -8.84 -8.47 -0.70
N PRO A 18 -8.33 -9.56 -1.30
CA PRO A 18 -7.53 -10.54 -0.58
C PRO A 18 -6.19 -9.94 -0.12
N VAL A 19 -5.89 -10.10 1.17
CA VAL A 19 -4.64 -9.68 1.81
C VAL A 19 -4.06 -10.84 2.62
N PRO A 20 -2.74 -10.87 2.89
CA PRO A 20 -2.14 -11.83 3.81
C PRO A 20 -2.72 -11.68 5.23
N ARG A 21 -2.76 -12.78 5.99
CA ARG A 21 -3.10 -12.71 7.41
C ARG A 21 -1.96 -12.04 8.17
N GLY A 22 -2.30 -11.11 9.03
CA GLY A 22 -1.30 -10.38 9.80
C GLY A 22 -1.93 -9.48 10.85
N GLU A 23 -1.13 -9.08 11.83
CA GLU A 23 -1.52 -8.17 12.89
C GLU A 23 -0.37 -7.21 13.21
N VAL A 24 -0.73 -6.01 13.71
CA VAL A 24 0.25 -5.01 14.11
C VAL A 24 0.69 -5.24 15.55
N ALA A 25 1.98 -5.02 15.83
CA ALA A 25 2.57 -5.06 17.15
C ALA A 25 3.24 -3.72 17.47
N ILE A 26 3.13 -3.27 18.71
CA ILE A 26 3.76 -2.05 19.24
C ILE A 26 4.95 -2.35 20.17
N ASN A 27 5.16 -3.62 20.48
CA ASN A 27 6.30 -4.09 21.24
C ASN A 27 6.78 -5.47 20.74
N ALA A 28 7.99 -5.86 21.13
CA ALA A 28 8.63 -7.07 20.63
C ALA A 28 7.91 -8.35 21.08
N THR A 29 7.45 -8.41 22.32
CA THR A 29 6.76 -9.59 22.86
C THR A 29 5.46 -9.86 22.11
N GLU A 30 4.67 -8.84 21.86
CA GLU A 30 3.45 -8.92 21.06
C GLU A 30 3.73 -9.44 19.64
N ALA A 31 4.84 -8.99 19.02
CA ALA A 31 5.25 -9.50 17.70
C ALA A 31 5.53 -11.02 17.71
N GLY A 32 6.19 -11.52 18.75
CA GLY A 32 6.41 -12.96 18.95
C GLY A 32 5.11 -13.74 19.15
N GLU A 33 4.16 -13.18 19.91
CA GLU A 33 2.84 -13.78 20.14
C GLU A 33 2.00 -13.85 18.85
N ILE A 34 2.00 -12.78 18.07
CA ILE A 34 1.33 -12.75 16.76
C ILE A 34 1.94 -13.82 15.84
N ALA A 35 3.26 -13.90 15.77
CA ALA A 35 3.93 -14.91 14.96
C ALA A 35 3.55 -16.35 15.36
N ARG A 36 3.38 -16.62 16.67
CA ARG A 36 2.87 -17.94 17.17
C ARG A 36 1.43 -18.17 16.72
N ARG A 37 0.54 -17.17 16.81
CA ARG A 37 -0.86 -17.30 16.37
C ARG A 37 -1.02 -17.53 14.87
N LEU A 38 -0.16 -16.92 14.05
CA LEU A 38 -0.16 -17.13 12.60
C LEU A 38 0.16 -18.57 12.23
N GLY A 39 0.95 -19.27 13.05
CA GLY A 39 1.17 -20.72 12.96
C GLY A 39 1.99 -21.18 11.75
N GLY A 40 2.61 -20.27 10.99
CA GLY A 40 3.44 -20.58 9.83
C GLY A 40 4.90 -20.84 10.20
N ALA A 41 5.61 -21.57 9.33
CA ALA A 41 7.05 -21.79 9.48
C ALA A 41 7.88 -20.50 9.22
N VAL A 42 7.30 -19.53 8.55
CA VAL A 42 7.92 -18.24 8.19
C VAL A 42 6.89 -17.14 8.32
N CYS A 43 7.27 -16.05 8.94
CA CYS A 43 6.51 -14.80 8.92
C CYS A 43 7.39 -13.63 8.45
N VAL A 44 6.75 -12.51 8.12
CA VAL A 44 7.41 -11.28 7.68
C VAL A 44 7.17 -10.21 8.73
N VAL A 45 8.24 -9.55 9.16
CA VAL A 45 8.19 -8.38 10.05
C VAL A 45 8.40 -7.13 9.20
N LYS A 46 7.41 -6.23 9.16
CA LYS A 46 7.41 -5.03 8.33
C LYS A 46 7.29 -3.78 9.19
N ALA A 47 8.28 -2.91 9.15
CA ALA A 47 8.19 -1.57 9.76
C ALA A 47 7.00 -0.79 9.16
N GLN A 48 6.25 -0.10 10.01
CA GLN A 48 5.10 0.71 9.60
C GLN A 48 5.45 2.18 9.68
N ILE A 49 5.71 2.79 8.52
CA ILE A 49 5.92 4.23 8.30
C ILE A 49 5.18 4.66 7.05
N HIS A 50 4.87 5.96 6.91
CA HIS A 50 4.19 6.51 5.73
C HIS A 50 5.13 6.70 4.52
N ALA A 51 6.01 5.72 4.25
CA ALA A 51 6.94 5.76 3.14
C ALA A 51 7.08 4.39 2.46
N GLY A 52 7.31 4.42 1.16
CA GLY A 52 7.71 3.25 0.36
C GLY A 52 9.19 2.94 0.46
N GLY A 53 9.63 1.86 -0.23
CA GLY A 53 11.05 1.47 -0.26
C GLY A 53 11.58 0.86 1.04
N ARG A 54 10.70 0.51 1.97
CA ARG A 54 11.04 -0.05 3.30
C ARG A 54 11.92 -1.29 3.21
N GLY A 55 11.70 -2.15 2.22
CA GLY A 55 12.51 -3.35 1.99
C GLY A 55 13.98 -3.01 1.73
N LYS A 56 14.26 -2.04 0.85
CA LYS A 56 15.62 -1.57 0.54
C LYS A 56 16.28 -0.90 1.76
N GLY A 57 15.47 -0.24 2.61
CA GLY A 57 15.94 0.40 3.85
C GLY A 57 16.12 -0.56 5.04
N GLY A 58 15.87 -1.87 4.87
CA GLY A 58 15.96 -2.85 5.96
C GLY A 58 14.73 -2.95 6.87
N GLY A 59 13.64 -2.26 6.53
CA GLY A 59 12.37 -2.25 7.26
C GLY A 59 11.45 -3.45 6.96
N VAL A 60 11.89 -4.45 6.18
CA VAL A 60 11.16 -5.70 5.93
C VAL A 60 12.12 -6.86 6.11
N LYS A 61 11.80 -7.80 7.00
CA LYS A 61 12.62 -8.98 7.28
C LYS A 61 11.79 -10.23 7.44
N LEU A 62 12.33 -11.34 6.96
CA LEU A 62 11.77 -12.68 7.19
C LEU A 62 12.19 -13.19 8.54
N ALA A 63 11.27 -13.83 9.27
CA ALA A 63 11.52 -14.55 10.50
C ALA A 63 11.09 -16.02 10.32
N LYS A 64 11.96 -16.94 10.72
CA LYS A 64 11.76 -18.39 10.60
C LYS A 64 11.20 -19.02 11.87
N SER A 65 11.01 -18.22 12.90
CA SER A 65 10.41 -18.63 14.19
C SER A 65 9.77 -17.43 14.87
N PRO A 66 8.85 -17.66 15.84
CA PRO A 66 8.29 -16.58 16.65
C PRO A 66 9.35 -15.81 17.46
N ASP A 67 10.36 -16.49 17.97
CA ASP A 67 11.44 -15.86 18.75
C ASP A 67 12.32 -14.98 17.84
N GLU A 68 12.54 -15.40 16.59
CA GLU A 68 13.22 -14.56 15.60
C GLU A 68 12.38 -13.35 15.23
N ALA A 69 11.05 -13.49 15.12
CA ALA A 69 10.14 -12.35 14.87
C ALA A 69 10.19 -11.35 16.03
N GLU A 70 10.18 -11.82 17.28
CA GLU A 70 10.36 -10.99 18.47
C GLU A 70 11.70 -10.25 18.45
N SER A 71 12.80 -10.96 18.15
CA SER A 71 14.14 -10.38 18.05
C SER A 71 14.22 -9.31 16.96
N ILE A 72 13.67 -9.57 15.76
CA ILE A 72 13.62 -8.62 14.66
C ILE A 72 12.79 -7.38 15.04
N ALA A 73 11.62 -7.59 15.64
CA ALA A 73 10.75 -6.50 16.08
C ALA A 73 11.44 -5.60 17.11
N LYS A 74 12.19 -6.20 18.06
CA LYS A 74 12.97 -5.48 19.07
C LYS A 74 14.02 -4.55 18.43
N HIS A 75 14.63 -4.96 17.32
CA HIS A 75 15.62 -4.12 16.61
C HIS A 75 14.96 -3.09 15.72
N MET A 76 13.77 -3.38 15.16
CA MET A 76 13.07 -2.45 14.28
C MET A 76 12.35 -1.34 15.03
N LEU A 77 11.73 -1.66 16.17
CA LEU A 77 11.02 -0.67 16.97
C LEU A 77 12.00 0.36 17.54
N GLY A 78 11.72 1.63 17.31
CA GLY A 78 12.55 2.76 17.72
C GLY A 78 13.72 3.07 16.76
N MET A 79 14.00 2.24 15.73
CA MET A 79 15.00 2.59 14.74
C MET A 79 14.53 3.72 13.83
N THR A 80 15.46 4.53 13.35
CA THR A 80 15.19 5.50 12.27
C THR A 80 15.37 4.80 10.93
N LEU A 81 14.26 4.64 10.21
CA LEU A 81 14.26 4.01 8.88
C LEU A 81 14.40 5.08 7.80
N VAL A 82 15.49 5.00 7.04
CA VAL A 82 15.76 5.88 5.90
C VAL A 82 15.42 5.16 4.60
N THR A 83 14.59 5.79 3.79
CA THR A 83 14.22 5.34 2.44
C THR A 83 14.35 6.51 1.46
N HIS A 84 14.25 6.26 0.17
CA HIS A 84 14.25 7.33 -0.83
C HIS A 84 13.05 8.30 -0.69
N GLN A 85 11.97 7.89 0.01
CA GLN A 85 10.78 8.71 0.23
C GLN A 85 10.79 9.47 1.57
N THR A 86 11.61 9.05 2.55
CA THR A 86 11.69 9.72 3.86
C THR A 86 12.69 10.86 3.89
N GLY A 87 13.54 10.96 2.86
CA GLY A 87 14.72 11.82 2.94
C GLY A 87 15.79 11.30 3.91
N PRO A 88 16.89 12.05 4.08
CA PRO A 88 18.03 11.63 4.92
C PRO A 88 17.70 11.58 6.42
N GLU A 89 16.68 12.31 6.88
CA GLU A 89 16.25 12.34 8.27
C GLU A 89 15.58 11.03 8.70
N GLY A 90 14.98 10.31 7.73
CA GLY A 90 14.27 9.07 8.01
C GLY A 90 12.97 9.26 8.80
N ARG A 91 12.39 8.13 9.23
CA ARG A 91 11.22 8.10 10.14
C ARG A 91 11.44 7.07 11.24
N VAL A 92 11.02 7.39 12.45
CA VAL A 92 11.14 6.47 13.59
C VAL A 92 10.05 5.42 13.49
N VAL A 93 10.44 4.15 13.58
CA VAL A 93 9.50 3.02 13.53
C VAL A 93 8.81 2.85 14.87
N GLY A 94 7.55 3.25 14.96
CA GLY A 94 6.74 3.13 16.18
C GLY A 94 5.97 1.80 16.30
N ARG A 95 5.82 1.07 15.20
CA ARG A 95 5.07 -0.20 15.15
C ARG A 95 5.55 -1.08 14.01
N VAL A 96 5.30 -2.39 14.12
CA VAL A 96 5.61 -3.39 13.08
C VAL A 96 4.38 -4.20 12.74
N LEU A 97 4.23 -4.57 11.47
CA LEU A 97 3.22 -5.52 11.00
C LEU A 97 3.87 -6.90 10.91
N ILE A 98 3.26 -7.90 11.52
CA ILE A 98 3.66 -9.30 11.43
C ILE A 98 2.69 -10.00 10.50
N GLU A 99 3.18 -10.55 9.41
CA GLU A 99 2.36 -11.23 8.40
C GLU A 99 2.84 -12.65 8.14
N GLU A 100 1.93 -13.50 7.68
CA GLU A 100 2.28 -14.83 7.20
C GLU A 100 3.22 -14.77 6.00
N GLY A 101 4.20 -15.67 5.97
CA GLY A 101 5.08 -15.84 4.81
C GLY A 101 4.35 -16.53 3.66
N LEU A 102 4.47 -16.00 2.45
CA LEU A 102 3.82 -16.50 1.25
C LEU A 102 4.83 -17.07 0.26
N ARG A 103 4.45 -18.16 -0.42
CA ARG A 103 5.17 -18.65 -1.61
C ARG A 103 4.56 -17.96 -2.84
N MET A 104 5.32 -17.05 -3.42
CA MET A 104 4.93 -16.23 -4.57
C MET A 104 5.58 -16.78 -5.84
N THR A 105 4.87 -16.70 -6.96
CA THR A 105 5.37 -17.06 -8.30
C THR A 105 5.60 -15.83 -9.16
N HIS A 106 4.80 -14.79 -8.99
CA HIS A 106 4.91 -13.52 -9.72
C HIS A 106 4.59 -12.35 -8.80
N GLU A 107 5.26 -11.25 -9.05
CA GLU A 107 5.00 -9.96 -8.44
C GLU A 107 4.53 -8.98 -9.52
N LEU A 108 3.37 -8.39 -9.31
CA LEU A 108 2.70 -7.49 -10.24
C LEU A 108 2.49 -6.12 -9.56
N TYR A 109 2.31 -5.10 -10.35
CA TYR A 109 1.87 -3.79 -9.91
C TYR A 109 0.40 -3.59 -10.25
N LEU A 110 -0.38 -3.04 -9.32
CA LEU A 110 -1.75 -2.61 -9.57
C LEU A 110 -2.04 -1.34 -8.76
N SER A 111 -2.58 -0.32 -9.41
CA SER A 111 -3.06 0.88 -8.70
C SER A 111 -4.33 1.42 -9.32
N ILE A 112 -5.05 2.23 -8.55
CA ILE A 112 -6.12 3.11 -9.01
C ILE A 112 -5.88 4.51 -8.47
N VAL A 113 -5.93 5.50 -9.36
CA VAL A 113 -5.75 6.92 -9.01
C VAL A 113 -6.81 7.76 -9.72
N LEU A 114 -7.09 8.94 -9.19
CA LEU A 114 -7.86 9.95 -9.90
C LEU A 114 -6.93 10.69 -10.87
N ASP A 115 -7.14 10.49 -12.17
CA ASP A 115 -6.46 11.28 -13.19
C ASP A 115 -7.11 12.65 -13.31
N ARG A 116 -6.38 13.68 -12.89
CA ARG A 116 -6.88 15.07 -12.87
C ARG A 116 -7.11 15.65 -14.26
N ALA A 117 -6.38 15.17 -15.26
CA ALA A 117 -6.51 15.68 -16.63
C ALA A 117 -7.82 15.24 -17.27
N SER A 118 -8.21 13.99 -17.07
CA SER A 118 -9.47 13.42 -17.60
C SER A 118 -10.65 13.53 -16.62
N GLY A 119 -10.38 13.77 -15.32
CA GLY A 119 -11.39 13.74 -14.25
C GLY A 119 -11.93 12.33 -13.98
N LYS A 120 -11.20 11.27 -14.35
CA LYS A 120 -11.63 9.89 -14.27
C LYS A 120 -10.70 9.05 -13.40
N PRO A 121 -11.23 8.04 -12.69
CA PRO A 121 -10.41 6.99 -12.12
C PRO A 121 -9.67 6.24 -13.22
N VAL A 122 -8.38 5.99 -13.01
CA VAL A 122 -7.56 5.20 -13.92
C VAL A 122 -6.90 4.05 -13.16
N PHE A 123 -7.11 2.83 -13.64
CA PHE A 123 -6.32 1.69 -13.22
C PHE A 123 -5.02 1.63 -14.01
N MET A 124 -3.93 1.40 -13.30
CA MET A 124 -2.63 1.10 -13.88
C MET A 124 -2.14 -0.26 -13.39
N ALA A 125 -1.60 -1.05 -14.29
CA ALA A 125 -1.02 -2.34 -13.94
C ALA A 125 0.22 -2.63 -14.77
N SER A 126 1.15 -3.40 -14.18
CA SER A 126 2.37 -3.85 -14.83
C SER A 126 2.75 -5.25 -14.35
N ALA A 127 3.39 -6.02 -15.23
CA ALA A 127 4.04 -7.27 -14.84
C ALA A 127 5.33 -7.06 -14.03
N ALA A 128 5.80 -5.81 -13.90
CA ALA A 128 6.96 -5.43 -13.09
C ALA A 128 6.47 -4.92 -11.71
N GLY A 129 6.21 -5.84 -10.79
CA GLY A 129 5.87 -5.52 -9.40
C GLY A 129 7.08 -5.54 -8.47
N GLY A 130 6.91 -5.03 -7.24
CA GLY A 130 7.99 -4.94 -6.24
C GLY A 130 9.09 -3.92 -6.56
N MET A 131 8.92 -3.14 -7.62
CA MET A 131 9.84 -2.09 -8.08
C MET A 131 9.19 -0.71 -7.95
N ASP A 132 10.01 0.35 -8.01
CA ASP A 132 9.51 1.72 -8.10
C ASP A 132 8.83 1.92 -9.46
N ILE A 133 7.54 2.18 -9.45
CA ILE A 133 6.75 2.34 -10.69
C ILE A 133 7.17 3.57 -11.49
N GLU A 134 7.69 4.59 -10.82
CA GLU A 134 8.25 5.80 -11.45
C GLU A 134 9.48 5.46 -12.30
N GLU A 135 10.32 4.53 -11.83
CA GLU A 135 11.48 4.05 -12.60
C GLU A 135 11.03 3.24 -13.83
N VAL A 136 9.99 2.41 -13.67
CA VAL A 136 9.38 1.67 -14.80
C VAL A 136 8.75 2.66 -15.79
N ALA A 137 8.05 3.69 -15.31
CA ALA A 137 7.44 4.71 -16.16
C ALA A 137 8.46 5.53 -16.95
N ALA A 138 9.63 5.78 -16.37
CA ALA A 138 10.70 6.53 -17.01
C ALA A 138 11.48 5.69 -18.03
N SER A 139 11.74 4.41 -17.74
CA SER A 139 12.59 3.54 -18.55
C SER A 139 11.84 2.69 -19.58
N THR A 140 10.63 2.22 -19.22
CA THR A 140 9.83 1.29 -20.02
C THR A 140 8.31 1.59 -19.89
N PRO A 141 7.85 2.79 -20.31
CA PRO A 141 6.46 3.23 -20.12
C PRO A 141 5.43 2.32 -20.79
N GLU A 142 5.83 1.58 -21.82
CA GLU A 142 4.98 0.60 -22.53
C GLU A 142 4.60 -0.61 -21.67
N LYS A 143 5.31 -0.86 -20.57
CA LYS A 143 4.99 -1.93 -19.61
C LYS A 143 3.89 -1.54 -18.64
N ILE A 144 3.47 -0.28 -18.62
CA ILE A 144 2.39 0.20 -17.77
C ILE A 144 1.11 0.28 -18.60
N HIS A 145 0.21 -0.65 -18.35
CA HIS A 145 -1.10 -0.71 -18.98
C HIS A 145 -2.09 0.15 -18.19
N ARG A 146 -2.94 0.90 -18.89
CA ARG A 146 -3.89 1.84 -18.28
C ARG A 146 -5.31 1.57 -18.77
N ILE A 147 -6.26 1.67 -17.85
CA ILE A 147 -7.69 1.61 -18.15
C ILE A 147 -8.40 2.74 -17.41
N TYR A 148 -9.07 3.62 -18.16
CA TYR A 148 -9.91 4.66 -17.62
C TYR A 148 -11.30 4.11 -17.31
N VAL A 149 -11.80 4.43 -16.12
CA VAL A 149 -13.13 4.03 -15.68
C VAL A 149 -14.09 5.20 -15.84
N GLU A 150 -15.21 4.98 -16.54
CA GLU A 150 -16.25 5.98 -16.66
C GLU A 150 -17.05 6.05 -15.35
N PRO A 151 -17.06 7.18 -14.60
CA PRO A 151 -17.71 7.26 -13.29
C PRO A 151 -19.19 6.87 -13.29
N GLY A 152 -19.91 7.17 -14.38
CA GLY A 152 -21.32 6.82 -14.51
C GLY A 152 -21.61 5.32 -14.70
N CYS A 153 -20.62 4.56 -15.18
CA CYS A 153 -20.77 3.10 -15.43
C CYS A 153 -20.00 2.26 -14.40
N GLY A 154 -18.98 2.83 -13.76
CA GLY A 154 -18.05 2.10 -12.92
C GLY A 154 -17.13 1.16 -13.72
N LEU A 155 -16.34 0.37 -13.01
CA LEU A 155 -15.47 -0.62 -13.62
C LEU A 155 -16.29 -1.76 -14.23
N VAL A 156 -16.09 -2.00 -15.53
CA VAL A 156 -16.78 -3.10 -16.24
C VAL A 156 -15.87 -4.33 -16.32
N PRO A 157 -16.40 -5.57 -16.14
CA PRO A 157 -15.58 -6.78 -16.08
C PRO A 157 -14.64 -7.02 -17.27
N PHE A 158 -15.02 -6.57 -18.48
CA PHE A 158 -14.14 -6.75 -19.65
C PHE A 158 -12.88 -5.90 -19.55
N GLN A 159 -12.93 -4.70 -18.94
CA GLN A 159 -11.78 -3.83 -18.73
C GLN A 159 -10.75 -4.50 -17.81
N ALA A 160 -11.23 -5.10 -16.70
CA ALA A 160 -10.36 -5.83 -15.78
C ALA A 160 -9.74 -7.08 -16.46
N ARG A 161 -10.49 -7.80 -17.33
CA ARG A 161 -9.94 -8.90 -18.11
C ARG A 161 -8.86 -8.43 -19.08
N GLN A 162 -9.12 -7.32 -19.80
CA GLN A 162 -8.15 -6.73 -20.72
C GLN A 162 -6.82 -6.43 -19.99
N LEU A 163 -6.90 -5.81 -18.80
CA LEU A 163 -5.73 -5.51 -18.00
C LEU A 163 -5.03 -6.80 -17.52
N GLY A 164 -5.80 -7.80 -17.08
CA GLY A 164 -5.28 -9.09 -16.64
C GLY A 164 -4.46 -9.81 -17.72
N PHE A 165 -4.97 -9.86 -18.95
CA PHE A 165 -4.22 -10.44 -20.07
C PHE A 165 -2.98 -9.63 -20.42
N ALA A 166 -3.06 -8.30 -20.36
CA ALA A 166 -1.93 -7.41 -20.65
C ALA A 166 -0.74 -7.58 -19.69
N ILE A 167 -1.00 -7.95 -18.43
CA ILE A 167 0.04 -8.23 -17.42
C ILE A 167 0.40 -9.72 -17.31
N GLY A 168 -0.07 -10.55 -18.24
CA GLY A 168 0.33 -11.96 -18.35
C GLY A 168 -0.44 -12.92 -17.44
N LEU A 169 -1.59 -12.54 -16.89
CA LEU A 169 -2.45 -13.47 -16.15
C LEU A 169 -3.25 -14.35 -17.11
N GLU A 170 -3.50 -15.59 -16.69
CA GLU A 170 -4.19 -16.58 -17.49
C GLU A 170 -5.33 -17.30 -16.73
N GLY A 171 -6.26 -17.87 -17.48
CA GLY A 171 -7.30 -18.76 -16.98
C GLY A 171 -8.06 -18.20 -15.76
N ALA A 172 -8.03 -18.94 -14.66
CA ALA A 172 -8.73 -18.58 -13.44
C ALA A 172 -8.18 -17.31 -12.76
N GLN A 173 -6.92 -16.98 -12.97
CA GLN A 173 -6.29 -15.78 -12.38
C GLN A 173 -6.93 -14.50 -12.90
N VAL A 174 -7.30 -14.46 -14.19
CA VAL A 174 -8.00 -13.31 -14.80
C VAL A 174 -9.34 -13.07 -14.10
N ASN A 175 -10.10 -14.12 -13.80
CA ASN A 175 -11.37 -13.98 -13.09
C ASN A 175 -11.18 -13.56 -11.62
N LYS A 176 -10.09 -13.97 -10.96
CA LYS A 176 -9.70 -13.50 -9.63
C LYS A 176 -9.34 -12.00 -9.66
N LEU A 177 -8.61 -11.57 -10.70
CA LEU A 177 -8.29 -10.15 -10.88
C LEU A 177 -9.55 -9.31 -11.10
N VAL A 178 -10.53 -9.80 -11.89
CA VAL A 178 -11.82 -9.10 -12.08
C VAL A 178 -12.49 -8.84 -10.74
N LYS A 179 -12.59 -9.84 -9.86
CA LYS A 179 -13.18 -9.69 -8.53
C LYS A 179 -12.38 -8.71 -7.67
N LEU A 180 -11.05 -8.85 -7.64
CA LEU A 180 -10.15 -7.98 -6.89
C LEU A 180 -10.28 -6.53 -7.34
N MET A 181 -10.24 -6.26 -8.65
CA MET A 181 -10.36 -4.90 -9.19
C MET A 181 -11.74 -4.29 -8.94
N THR A 182 -12.81 -5.10 -8.97
CA THR A 182 -14.15 -4.62 -8.61
C THR A 182 -14.21 -4.20 -7.15
N SER A 183 -13.68 -5.02 -6.23
CA SER A 183 -13.56 -4.70 -4.81
C SER A 183 -12.67 -3.47 -4.56
N LEU A 184 -11.58 -3.35 -5.33
CA LEU A 184 -10.66 -2.21 -5.21
C LEU A 184 -11.31 -0.91 -5.69
N TYR A 185 -12.10 -0.97 -6.76
CA TYR A 185 -12.89 0.17 -7.25
C TYR A 185 -13.95 0.59 -6.24
N ASP A 186 -14.67 -0.37 -5.64
CA ASP A 186 -15.65 -0.10 -4.58
C ASP A 186 -14.97 0.58 -3.37
N ALA A 187 -13.84 0.05 -2.90
CA ALA A 187 -13.06 0.68 -1.84
C ALA A 187 -12.65 2.11 -2.22
N PHE A 188 -12.15 2.33 -3.44
CA PHE A 188 -11.70 3.64 -3.91
C PHE A 188 -12.81 4.68 -3.88
N VAL A 189 -14.00 4.32 -4.38
CA VAL A 189 -15.14 5.25 -4.46
C VAL A 189 -15.79 5.48 -3.10
N THR A 190 -16.01 4.41 -2.33
CA THR A 190 -16.74 4.51 -1.05
C THR A 190 -15.93 5.16 0.07
N THR A 191 -14.60 5.17 -0.04
CA THR A 191 -13.71 5.83 0.94
C THR A 191 -13.20 7.19 0.47
N ASP A 192 -13.65 7.69 -0.68
CA ASP A 192 -13.10 8.89 -1.31
C ASP A 192 -11.56 8.87 -1.38
N SER A 193 -11.02 7.72 -1.76
CA SER A 193 -9.59 7.60 -1.96
C SER A 193 -9.14 8.40 -3.17
N SER A 194 -8.03 9.12 -3.06
CA SER A 194 -7.35 9.76 -4.20
C SER A 194 -6.38 8.80 -4.89
N MET A 195 -5.91 7.77 -4.17
CA MET A 195 -5.01 6.73 -4.66
C MET A 195 -5.13 5.47 -3.81
N ILE A 196 -5.14 4.32 -4.48
CA ILE A 196 -4.85 3.01 -3.86
C ILE A 196 -3.78 2.33 -4.73
N GLU A 197 -2.67 1.94 -4.12
CA GLU A 197 -1.56 1.26 -4.77
C GLU A 197 -1.32 -0.08 -4.09
N ILE A 198 -1.17 -1.12 -4.88
CA ILE A 198 -0.79 -2.47 -4.46
C ILE A 198 0.53 -2.81 -5.16
N ASN A 199 1.63 -2.81 -4.41
CA ASN A 199 2.97 -3.03 -4.96
C ASN A 199 3.89 -3.76 -3.98
N PRO A 200 4.00 -5.11 -4.11
CA PRO A 200 3.42 -5.91 -5.18
C PRO A 200 2.00 -6.46 -4.90
N LEU A 201 1.24 -6.64 -5.98
CA LEU A 201 0.17 -7.62 -6.07
C LEU A 201 0.82 -8.96 -6.40
N VAL A 202 0.63 -10.00 -5.59
CA VAL A 202 1.33 -11.26 -5.79
C VAL A 202 0.41 -12.36 -6.31
N VAL A 203 0.97 -13.21 -7.18
CA VAL A 203 0.38 -14.48 -7.54
C VAL A 203 1.02 -15.54 -6.65
N THR A 204 0.22 -16.27 -5.88
CA THR A 204 0.71 -17.36 -5.04
C THR A 204 0.94 -18.65 -5.84
N ALA A 205 1.67 -19.60 -5.26
CA ALA A 205 1.84 -20.93 -5.86
C ALA A 205 0.52 -21.68 -6.08
N ALA A 206 -0.56 -21.32 -5.36
CA ALA A 206 -1.91 -21.85 -5.57
C ALA A 206 -2.68 -21.09 -6.66
N GLY A 207 -2.08 -20.06 -7.26
CA GLY A 207 -2.71 -19.23 -8.29
C GLY A 207 -3.71 -18.21 -7.72
N ASP A 208 -3.60 -17.86 -6.43
CA ASP A 208 -4.40 -16.79 -5.81
C ASP A 208 -3.70 -15.44 -5.98
N LEU A 209 -4.50 -14.37 -6.01
CA LEU A 209 -4.02 -13.00 -6.04
C LEU A 209 -4.18 -12.38 -4.63
N LEU A 210 -3.08 -11.81 -4.09
CA LEU A 210 -3.11 -11.13 -2.79
C LEU A 210 -2.38 -9.78 -2.87
N ALA A 211 -2.93 -8.78 -2.20
CA ALA A 211 -2.28 -7.49 -2.00
C ALA A 211 -1.23 -7.62 -0.89
N LEU A 212 0.05 -7.83 -1.28
CA LEU A 212 1.15 -8.06 -0.34
C LEU A 212 1.61 -6.78 0.35
N ASP A 213 1.61 -5.66 -0.36
CA ASP A 213 1.80 -4.32 0.21
C ASP A 213 0.74 -3.39 -0.38
N ALA A 214 0.19 -2.53 0.46
CA ALA A 214 -0.87 -1.63 0.09
C ALA A 214 -0.64 -0.22 0.65
N LYS A 215 -0.89 0.78 -0.19
CA LYS A 215 -0.82 2.19 0.16
C LYS A 215 -2.14 2.85 -0.24
N MET A 216 -2.72 3.60 0.68
CA MET A 216 -3.96 4.34 0.43
C MET A 216 -3.79 5.80 0.83
N ASN A 217 -4.29 6.68 -0.02
CA ASN A 217 -4.42 8.10 0.27
C ASN A 217 -5.88 8.50 0.05
N PHE A 218 -6.40 9.29 0.97
CA PHE A 218 -7.77 9.82 0.90
C PHE A 218 -7.77 11.27 0.44
N ASP A 219 -8.89 11.71 -0.13
CA ASP A 219 -9.13 13.11 -0.39
C ASP A 219 -9.42 13.84 0.94
N ASP A 220 -8.55 14.77 1.31
CA ASP A 220 -8.70 15.56 2.54
C ASP A 220 -10.01 16.34 2.58
N ASN A 221 -10.49 16.77 1.40
CA ASN A 221 -11.75 17.52 1.29
C ASN A 221 -12.99 16.65 1.57
N ALA A 222 -12.87 15.33 1.51
CA ALA A 222 -13.95 14.37 1.77
C ALA A 222 -13.95 13.83 3.21
N LEU A 223 -12.89 14.02 3.96
CA LEU A 223 -12.73 13.44 5.31
C LEU A 223 -13.81 13.88 6.31
N TYR A 224 -14.50 15.00 6.08
CA TYR A 224 -15.59 15.45 6.95
C TYR A 224 -16.74 14.44 7.03
N ARG A 225 -16.93 13.59 6.02
CA ARG A 225 -17.96 12.56 5.95
C ARG A 225 -17.45 11.15 6.31
N HIS A 226 -16.15 11.01 6.63
CA HIS A 226 -15.48 9.76 6.99
C HIS A 226 -14.80 9.86 8.35
N GLN A 227 -15.60 9.86 9.41
CA GLN A 227 -15.05 9.99 10.77
C GLN A 227 -14.15 8.80 11.13
N ASP A 228 -14.52 7.59 10.71
CA ASP A 228 -13.76 6.36 10.93
C ASP A 228 -12.38 6.39 10.24
N LEU A 229 -12.28 7.06 9.09
CA LEU A 229 -10.99 7.24 8.41
C LEU A 229 -10.14 8.32 9.08
N ARG A 230 -10.74 9.40 9.57
CA ARG A 230 -10.04 10.46 10.31
C ARG A 230 -9.34 9.92 11.55
N ASP A 231 -9.95 8.95 12.22
CA ASP A 231 -9.40 8.33 13.43
C ASP A 231 -8.16 7.46 13.15
N LEU A 232 -7.89 7.16 11.87
CA LEU A 232 -6.67 6.46 11.43
C LEU A 232 -5.45 7.36 11.26
N ARG A 233 -5.62 8.67 11.38
CA ARG A 233 -4.56 9.66 11.21
C ARG A 233 -3.44 9.44 12.24
N ASP A 234 -2.20 9.41 11.76
CA ASP A 234 -1.02 9.33 12.62
C ASP A 234 -0.23 10.64 12.56
N LEU A 235 -0.42 11.48 13.60
CA LEU A 235 0.23 12.78 13.67
C LEU A 235 1.77 12.67 13.79
N GLY A 236 2.31 11.53 14.24
CA GLY A 236 3.76 11.32 14.30
C GLY A 236 4.42 11.16 12.92
N GLU A 237 3.62 10.88 11.89
CA GLU A 237 4.07 10.71 10.51
C GLU A 237 3.87 11.96 9.64
N GLU A 238 3.18 12.98 10.14
CA GLU A 238 2.87 14.20 9.40
C GLU A 238 3.90 15.32 9.65
N ASP A 239 3.91 16.31 8.74
CA ASP A 239 4.68 17.53 8.95
C ASP A 239 4.08 18.33 10.12
N HIS A 240 4.93 18.82 11.04
CA HIS A 240 4.47 19.57 12.20
C HIS A 240 3.75 20.88 11.83
N LEU A 241 4.12 21.50 10.69
CA LEU A 241 3.46 22.72 10.19
C LEU A 241 2.08 22.40 9.60
N GLU A 242 1.92 21.23 8.97
CA GLU A 242 0.60 20.73 8.56
C GLU A 242 -0.31 20.50 9.75
N ILE A 243 0.24 19.89 10.84
CA ILE A 243 -0.50 19.68 12.08
C ILE A 243 -0.91 21.02 12.73
N GLU A 244 0.02 21.97 12.83
CA GLU A 244 -0.29 23.29 13.39
C GLU A 244 -1.35 24.03 12.57
N ALA A 245 -1.24 24.05 11.24
CA ALA A 245 -2.21 24.68 10.36
C ALA A 245 -3.61 24.04 10.49
N SER A 246 -3.67 22.71 10.64
CA SER A 246 -4.93 21.98 10.78
C SER A 246 -5.74 22.37 12.02
N LYS A 247 -5.09 22.83 13.11
CA LYS A 247 -5.77 23.34 14.31
C LYS A 247 -6.62 24.58 14.05
N PHE A 248 -6.28 25.33 13.00
CA PHE A 248 -6.98 26.54 12.58
C PHE A 248 -7.82 26.32 11.32
N SER A 249 -8.05 25.06 10.91
CA SER A 249 -8.73 24.70 9.66
C SER A 249 -8.06 25.29 8.42
N LEU A 250 -6.74 25.44 8.46
CA LEU A 250 -5.90 25.91 7.35
C LEU A 250 -5.18 24.71 6.72
N ASN A 251 -4.96 24.79 5.42
CA ASN A 251 -4.11 23.86 4.70
C ASN A 251 -2.70 24.45 4.57
N TYR A 252 -1.70 23.69 4.96
CA TYR A 252 -0.30 24.00 4.72
C TYR A 252 0.28 22.98 3.73
N ILE A 253 1.00 23.46 2.73
CA ILE A 253 1.69 22.62 1.75
C ILE A 253 3.14 23.07 1.70
N HIS A 254 4.04 22.20 2.12
CA HIS A 254 5.48 22.41 1.94
C HIS A 254 5.83 22.20 0.47
N LEU A 255 6.35 23.24 -0.18
CA LEU A 255 6.82 23.17 -1.57
C LEU A 255 8.35 23.24 -1.57
N ASP A 256 8.97 22.21 -2.11
CA ASP A 256 10.41 22.17 -2.34
C ASP A 256 10.72 22.85 -3.68
N LEU A 257 10.83 24.19 -3.65
CA LEU A 257 11.09 25.02 -4.83
C LEU A 257 12.59 25.35 -4.90
N SER A 258 13.27 24.84 -5.93
CA SER A 258 14.60 25.30 -6.28
C SER A 258 14.51 26.66 -7.03
N LEU A 259 15.00 27.73 -6.41
CA LEU A 259 15.07 29.09 -6.99
C LEU A 259 16.28 29.29 -7.92
N ILE A 260 16.89 28.24 -8.46
CA ILE A 260 18.15 28.32 -9.23
C ILE A 260 17.95 28.78 -10.69
N HIS A 261 16.75 29.07 -11.14
CA HIS A 261 16.49 29.52 -12.51
C HIS A 261 15.65 30.80 -12.55
N ILE A 262 16.23 31.90 -12.11
CA ILE A 262 15.83 33.25 -12.53
C ILE A 262 17.01 33.89 -13.22
#